data_664bb1297249ffa8470e065189ac2fab
#
_entry.id   664bb1297249ffa8470e065189ac2fab
#
_cell.length_a   1.000
_cell.length_b   1.000
_cell.length_c   1.000
_cell.angle_alpha   90.00
_cell.angle_beta   90.00
_cell.angle_gamma   90.00
#
_symmetry.space_group_name_H-M   'P 1'
#
loop_
_entity.id
_entity.type
_entity.pdbx_description
1 polymer ?
#
loop_
_entity_poly.entity_id
_entity_poly.type
_entity_poly.pdbx_seq_one_letter_code
_entity_poly.pdbx_strand_id
1 'polypeptide(L)'
;MPAVSDYAEVKGEQFVNIDSSDMTEALWQALSARIQEVADRDDVDGIVITHGTDTMEETAYYLDLTVHTRKPVVLTGSMRPATAISADGPLNLLEAVQAASDTALGDCGVVIVMNSVIHSARFVEKTDTTHVDTFKGRQMGCLGYMQDGRPMVYQKPLRKHTFSSDLVSPPTLPSVAVVYAYVGLSADDVVSLARGERRSGHGRSRSRQDAGSRLGGPAAADRRRSRRRPGSPGRR
;
A
#
# COMPACT_ATOMS: atom_id res chain seq x y z
N MET A 1 -16.54 -16.47 12.78
CA MET A 1 -15.15 -16.03 12.53
C MET A 1 -14.47 -15.92 13.87
N PRO A 2 -13.23 -16.39 14.03
CA PRO A 2 -12.47 -16.13 15.24
C PRO A 2 -12.37 -14.61 15.45
N ALA A 3 -12.53 -14.18 16.69
CA ALA A 3 -12.35 -12.76 17.01
C ALA A 3 -10.86 -12.45 17.09
N VAL A 4 -10.48 -11.23 16.76
CA VAL A 4 -9.08 -10.77 16.92
C VAL A 4 -8.61 -10.95 18.36
N SER A 5 -9.54 -10.79 19.33
CA SER A 5 -9.30 -11.01 20.77
C SER A 5 -8.94 -12.45 21.14
N ASP A 6 -9.14 -13.43 20.26
CA ASP A 6 -8.73 -14.83 20.52
C ASP A 6 -7.20 -15.00 20.38
N TYR A 7 -6.52 -14.04 19.77
CA TYR A 7 -5.08 -14.07 19.47
C TYR A 7 -4.27 -13.04 20.26
N ALA A 8 -4.84 -11.88 20.55
CA ALA A 8 -4.14 -10.81 21.25
C ALA A 8 -5.11 -9.86 21.95
N GLU A 9 -4.67 -9.22 23.04
CA GLU A 9 -5.30 -8.02 23.57
C GLU A 9 -4.97 -6.84 22.64
N VAL A 10 -5.97 -6.30 21.96
CA VAL A 10 -5.77 -5.23 20.97
C VAL A 10 -6.24 -3.90 21.52
N LYS A 11 -5.35 -2.91 21.49
CA LYS A 11 -5.67 -1.51 21.78
C LYS A 11 -5.62 -0.72 20.47
N GLY A 12 -6.75 -0.14 20.07
CA GLY A 12 -6.87 0.66 18.85
C GLY A 12 -6.61 2.13 19.08
N GLU A 13 -5.90 2.77 18.16
CA GLU A 13 -5.68 4.20 18.11
C GLU A 13 -5.96 4.73 16.70
N GLN A 14 -6.73 5.80 16.59
CA GLN A 14 -6.93 6.50 15.31
C GLN A 14 -5.85 7.55 15.16
N PHE A 15 -4.77 7.24 14.43
CA PHE A 15 -3.70 8.20 14.17
C PHE A 15 -4.13 9.30 13.20
N VAL A 16 -4.68 8.91 12.06
CA VAL A 16 -5.22 9.81 11.03
C VAL A 16 -6.29 9.08 10.21
N ASN A 17 -7.20 9.83 9.60
CA ASN A 17 -8.22 9.27 8.69
C ASN A 17 -8.15 10.01 7.36
N ILE A 18 -7.36 9.49 6.43
CA ILE A 18 -7.11 10.06 5.09
C ILE A 18 -7.11 8.95 4.04
N ASP A 19 -7.25 9.31 2.79
CA ASP A 19 -6.86 8.44 1.69
C ASP A 19 -5.32 8.31 1.66
N SER A 20 -4.79 7.15 1.31
CA SER A 20 -3.34 6.96 1.28
C SER A 20 -2.64 7.80 0.21
N SER A 21 -3.34 8.26 -0.80
CA SER A 21 -2.84 9.22 -1.79
C SER A 21 -2.59 10.62 -1.22
N ASP A 22 -3.17 10.92 -0.04
CA ASP A 22 -2.97 12.17 0.69
C ASP A 22 -1.86 12.08 1.75
N MET A 23 -1.14 10.97 1.79
CA MET A 23 0.01 10.78 2.68
C MET A 23 1.10 11.80 2.37
N THR A 24 1.72 12.36 3.42
CA THR A 24 2.79 13.36 3.31
C THR A 24 4.02 12.95 4.10
N GLU A 25 5.16 13.56 3.77
CA GLU A 25 6.41 13.33 4.52
C GLU A 25 6.26 13.68 6.00
N ALA A 26 5.51 14.73 6.33
CA ALA A 26 5.24 15.13 7.71
C ALA A 26 4.41 14.06 8.47
N LEU A 27 3.45 13.43 7.79
CA LEU A 27 2.69 12.32 8.36
C LEU A 27 3.56 11.07 8.55
N TRP A 28 4.48 10.77 7.63
CA TRP A 28 5.44 9.67 7.83
C TRP A 28 6.33 9.91 9.04
N GLN A 29 6.85 11.12 9.22
CA GLN A 29 7.68 11.49 10.37
C GLN A 29 6.91 11.34 11.68
N ALA A 30 5.68 11.86 11.73
CA ALA A 30 4.82 11.76 12.91
C ALA A 30 4.44 10.30 13.20
N LEU A 31 4.12 9.50 12.17
CA LEU A 31 3.81 8.08 12.30
C LEU A 31 5.01 7.28 12.81
N SER A 32 6.20 7.50 12.24
CA SER A 32 7.44 6.86 12.68
C SER A 32 7.74 7.15 14.16
N ALA A 33 7.63 8.42 14.58
CA ALA A 33 7.80 8.81 15.97
C ALA A 33 6.77 8.11 16.89
N ARG A 34 5.50 8.09 16.48
CA ARG A 34 4.44 7.44 17.27
C ARG A 34 4.66 5.94 17.39
N ILE A 35 5.06 5.28 16.31
CA ILE A 35 5.36 3.83 16.33
C ILE A 35 6.55 3.56 17.24
N GLN A 36 7.58 4.40 17.22
CA GLN A 36 8.72 4.24 18.13
C GLN A 36 8.29 4.34 19.60
N GLU A 37 7.49 5.36 19.95
CA GLU A 37 6.94 5.51 21.31
C GLU A 37 6.14 4.26 21.75
N VAL A 38 5.34 3.69 20.84
CA VAL A 38 4.56 2.48 21.14
C VAL A 38 5.46 1.25 21.23
N ALA A 39 6.46 1.15 20.35
CA ALA A 39 7.41 0.04 20.33
C ALA A 39 8.31 0.01 21.58
N ASP A 40 8.61 1.16 22.20
CA ASP A 40 9.42 1.27 23.39
C ASP A 40 8.68 0.85 24.68
N ARG A 41 7.38 0.63 24.62
CA ARG A 41 6.56 0.21 25.77
C ARG A 41 6.72 -1.28 26.04
N ASP A 42 6.89 -1.66 27.29
CA ASP A 42 7.02 -3.08 27.70
C ASP A 42 5.71 -3.88 27.58
N ASP A 43 4.54 -3.21 27.61
CA ASP A 43 3.21 -3.83 27.50
C ASP A 43 2.73 -4.02 26.05
N VAL A 44 3.60 -3.84 25.06
CA VAL A 44 3.29 -4.03 23.63
C VAL A 44 4.22 -5.07 23.04
N ASP A 45 3.65 -6.12 22.43
CA ASP A 45 4.39 -7.20 21.80
C ASP A 45 4.52 -7.01 20.27
N GLY A 46 3.59 -6.32 19.64
CA GLY A 46 3.58 -6.07 18.20
C GLY A 46 2.68 -4.90 17.81
N ILE A 47 2.83 -4.41 16.60
CA ILE A 47 2.13 -3.23 16.09
C ILE A 47 1.50 -3.56 14.74
N VAL A 48 0.21 -3.24 14.59
CA VAL A 48 -0.51 -3.35 13.31
C VAL A 48 -0.94 -1.96 12.86
N ILE A 49 -0.71 -1.66 11.59
CA ILE A 49 -1.08 -0.39 10.96
C ILE A 49 -2.04 -0.69 9.82
N THR A 50 -3.28 -0.23 9.93
CA THR A 50 -4.22 -0.25 8.81
C THR A 50 -3.96 0.94 7.91
N HIS A 51 -3.76 0.71 6.63
CA HIS A 51 -3.34 1.72 5.67
C HIS A 51 -4.04 1.53 4.32
N GLY A 52 -4.32 2.62 3.62
CA GLY A 52 -4.79 2.55 2.23
C GLY A 52 -3.67 2.00 1.33
N THR A 53 -4.04 1.29 0.28
CA THR A 53 -3.09 0.46 -0.48
C THR A 53 -2.25 1.22 -1.50
N ASP A 54 -2.59 2.47 -1.85
CA ASP A 54 -1.91 3.19 -2.95
C ASP A 54 -0.47 3.61 -2.60
N THR A 55 -0.21 3.96 -1.33
CA THR A 55 1.13 4.35 -0.86
C THR A 55 1.62 3.48 0.31
N MET A 56 0.98 2.33 0.54
CA MET A 56 1.33 1.42 1.63
C MET A 56 2.79 0.97 1.53
N GLU A 57 3.27 0.63 0.34
CA GLU A 57 4.64 0.19 0.10
C GLU A 57 5.68 1.26 0.48
N GLU A 58 5.36 2.54 0.22
CA GLU A 58 6.22 3.66 0.54
C GLU A 58 6.26 3.92 2.05
N THR A 59 5.09 3.93 2.69
CA THR A 59 4.97 4.04 4.15
C THR A 59 5.68 2.90 4.85
N ALA A 60 5.48 1.65 4.40
CA ALA A 60 6.13 0.49 4.98
C ALA A 60 7.66 0.60 4.89
N TYR A 61 8.19 1.01 3.75
CA TYR A 61 9.64 1.14 3.57
C TYR A 61 10.22 2.31 4.38
N TYR A 62 9.50 3.42 4.50
CA TYR A 62 9.91 4.53 5.36
C TYR A 62 10.06 4.07 6.83
N LEU A 63 9.06 3.34 7.34
CA LEU A 63 9.08 2.80 8.70
C LEU A 63 10.18 1.74 8.88
N ASP A 64 10.41 0.89 7.87
CA ASP A 64 11.48 -0.11 7.88
C ASP A 64 12.88 0.50 8.07
N LEU A 65 13.05 1.74 7.61
CA LEU A 65 14.31 2.47 7.73
C LEU A 65 14.43 3.30 9.02
N THR A 66 13.31 3.76 9.59
CA THR A 66 13.31 4.80 10.62
C THR A 66 12.81 4.37 12.00
N VAL A 67 12.17 3.21 12.11
CA VAL A 67 11.72 2.66 13.39
C VAL A 67 12.74 1.64 13.90
N HIS A 68 13.17 1.80 15.16
CA HIS A 68 14.22 0.97 15.76
C HIS A 68 13.60 0.01 16.79
N THR A 69 13.12 -1.13 16.33
CA THR A 69 12.51 -2.15 17.18
C THR A 69 12.72 -3.56 16.65
N ARG A 70 12.67 -4.55 17.55
CA ARG A 70 12.56 -5.98 17.20
C ARG A 70 11.13 -6.48 17.30
N LYS A 71 10.21 -5.68 17.79
CA LYS A 71 8.79 -6.04 17.81
C LYS A 71 8.25 -6.07 16.38
N PRO A 72 7.41 -7.02 16.01
CA PRO A 72 6.78 -7.06 14.72
C PRO A 72 6.01 -5.78 14.41
N VAL A 73 6.26 -5.19 13.26
CA VAL A 73 5.49 -4.04 12.73
C VAL A 73 4.89 -4.47 11.40
N VAL A 74 3.57 -4.56 11.37
CA VAL A 74 2.82 -5.12 10.27
C VAL A 74 1.88 -4.08 9.68
N LEU A 75 2.01 -3.79 8.39
CA LEU A 75 1.01 -3.01 7.64
C LEU A 75 0.02 -3.95 6.98
N THR A 76 -1.22 -3.52 6.92
CA THR A 76 -2.30 -4.21 6.21
C THR A 76 -3.35 -3.24 5.69
N GLY A 77 -4.22 -3.72 4.84
CA GLY A 77 -5.31 -2.93 4.25
C GLY A 77 -6.31 -3.81 3.51
N SER A 78 -7.04 -3.23 2.57
CA SER A 78 -7.96 -3.97 1.72
C SER A 78 -7.97 -3.42 0.30
N MET A 79 -8.13 -4.30 -0.67
CA MET A 79 -8.33 -3.96 -2.08
C MET A 79 -9.80 -3.82 -2.44
N ARG A 80 -10.69 -4.41 -1.65
CA ARG A 80 -12.13 -4.38 -1.85
C ARG A 80 -12.83 -3.60 -0.74
N PRO A 81 -13.90 -2.86 -1.05
CA PRO A 81 -14.68 -2.19 -0.03
C PRO A 81 -15.35 -3.21 0.91
N ALA A 82 -15.60 -2.80 2.14
CA ALA A 82 -16.21 -3.66 3.16
C ALA A 82 -17.61 -4.21 2.76
N THR A 83 -18.27 -3.55 1.81
CA THR A 83 -19.58 -3.94 1.26
C THR A 83 -19.49 -4.97 0.13
N ALA A 84 -18.29 -5.31 -0.33
CA ALA A 84 -18.13 -6.33 -1.38
C ALA A 84 -18.49 -7.72 -0.87
N ILE A 85 -19.03 -8.59 -1.75
CA ILE A 85 -19.41 -9.97 -1.40
C ILE A 85 -18.23 -10.75 -0.80
N SER A 86 -17.01 -10.54 -1.30
CA SER A 86 -15.79 -11.14 -0.77
C SER A 86 -14.79 -10.06 -0.38
N ALA A 87 -15.18 -9.21 0.59
CA ALA A 87 -14.29 -8.22 1.18
C ALA A 87 -13.07 -8.90 1.80
N ASP A 88 -11.87 -8.43 1.43
CA ASP A 88 -10.60 -9.00 1.89
C ASP A 88 -10.11 -8.42 3.23
N GLY A 89 -10.56 -7.21 3.58
CA GLY A 89 -10.12 -6.49 4.77
C GLY A 89 -10.25 -7.26 6.09
N PRO A 90 -11.37 -7.94 6.39
CA PRO A 90 -11.52 -8.69 7.64
C PRO A 90 -10.48 -9.79 7.82
N LEU A 91 -10.17 -10.56 6.76
CA LEU A 91 -9.14 -11.60 6.81
C LEU A 91 -7.75 -10.98 6.93
N ASN A 92 -7.45 -9.98 6.13
CA ASN A 92 -6.17 -9.29 6.16
C ASN A 92 -5.86 -8.70 7.54
N LEU A 93 -6.87 -8.09 8.19
CA LEU A 93 -6.70 -7.55 9.55
C LEU A 93 -6.45 -8.66 10.58
N LEU A 94 -7.21 -9.76 10.52
CA LEU A 94 -7.02 -10.90 11.40
C LEU A 94 -5.60 -11.46 11.26
N GLU A 95 -5.16 -11.71 10.03
CA GLU A 95 -3.82 -12.24 9.74
C GLU A 95 -2.71 -11.26 10.14
N ALA A 96 -2.93 -9.96 10.00
CA ALA A 96 -1.97 -8.95 10.46
C ALA A 96 -1.79 -8.97 11.97
N VAL A 97 -2.87 -9.16 12.74
CA VAL A 97 -2.78 -9.29 14.21
C VAL A 97 -2.11 -10.60 14.61
N GLN A 98 -2.46 -11.72 13.97
CA GLN A 98 -1.78 -13.00 14.19
C GLN A 98 -0.28 -12.91 13.89
N ALA A 99 0.09 -12.25 12.81
CA ALA A 99 1.47 -12.01 12.43
C ALA A 99 2.20 -11.11 13.45
N ALA A 100 1.56 -10.03 13.90
CA ALA A 100 2.14 -9.10 14.87
C ALA A 100 2.29 -9.70 16.28
N SER A 101 1.52 -10.74 16.60
CA SER A 101 1.62 -11.46 17.88
C SER A 101 2.67 -12.58 17.89
N ASP A 102 3.32 -12.85 16.75
CA ASP A 102 4.30 -13.92 16.63
C ASP A 102 5.74 -13.37 16.51
N THR A 103 6.61 -13.81 17.40
CA THR A 103 8.02 -13.40 17.46
C THR A 103 8.85 -13.80 16.22
N ALA A 104 8.36 -14.72 15.40
CA ALA A 104 9.04 -15.13 14.15
C ALA A 104 9.29 -13.96 13.20
N LEU A 105 8.47 -12.88 13.28
CA LEU A 105 8.62 -11.68 12.47
C LEU A 105 9.56 -10.62 13.06
N GLY A 106 10.05 -10.78 14.28
CA GLY A 106 10.91 -9.79 14.95
C GLY A 106 12.20 -9.42 14.20
N ASP A 107 12.71 -10.32 13.35
CA ASP A 107 13.91 -10.09 12.52
C ASP A 107 13.58 -9.88 11.03
N CYS A 108 12.31 -9.60 10.70
CA CYS A 108 11.87 -9.45 9.31
C CYS A 108 11.78 -7.98 8.85
N GLY A 109 12.02 -7.02 9.76
CA GLY A 109 11.76 -5.62 9.51
C GLY A 109 10.28 -5.31 9.53
N VAL A 110 9.90 -4.21 8.90
CA VAL A 110 8.49 -3.91 8.65
C VAL A 110 7.98 -4.80 7.52
N VAL A 111 6.82 -5.40 7.72
CA VAL A 111 6.20 -6.29 6.75
C VAL A 111 4.82 -5.80 6.33
N ILE A 112 4.40 -6.17 5.12
CA ILE A 112 3.02 -6.04 4.67
C ILE A 112 2.41 -7.43 4.64
N VAL A 113 1.28 -7.61 5.33
CA VAL A 113 0.49 -8.85 5.30
C VAL A 113 -0.81 -8.58 4.57
N MET A 114 -0.93 -9.15 3.38
CA MET A 114 -2.08 -8.99 2.49
C MET A 114 -2.31 -10.30 1.73
N ASN A 115 -3.58 -10.70 1.63
CA ASN A 115 -3.98 -11.91 0.89
C ASN A 115 -3.18 -13.16 1.32
N SER A 116 -2.98 -13.33 2.63
CA SER A 116 -2.23 -14.41 3.30
C SER A 116 -0.74 -14.49 2.93
N VAL A 117 -0.16 -13.43 2.36
CA VAL A 117 1.26 -13.36 1.99
C VAL A 117 1.98 -12.33 2.85
N ILE A 118 3.17 -12.70 3.31
CA ILE A 118 4.04 -11.83 4.12
C ILE A 118 5.12 -11.25 3.20
N HIS A 119 5.09 -9.94 3.00
CA HIS A 119 6.01 -9.22 2.13
C HIS A 119 6.98 -8.35 2.94
N SER A 120 8.24 -8.30 2.50
CA SER A 120 9.20 -7.33 3.02
C SER A 120 8.87 -5.92 2.54
N ALA A 121 8.86 -4.93 3.43
CA ALA A 121 8.69 -3.53 3.08
C ALA A 121 9.67 -3.04 2.00
N ARG A 122 10.90 -3.57 1.99
CA ARG A 122 11.94 -3.18 1.03
C ARG A 122 11.66 -3.58 -0.41
N PHE A 123 10.98 -4.69 -0.63
CA PHE A 123 10.86 -5.31 -1.97
C PHE A 123 9.44 -5.38 -2.49
N VAL A 124 8.46 -5.10 -1.64
CA VAL A 124 7.06 -5.15 -2.02
C VAL A 124 6.69 -4.00 -2.93
N GLU A 125 5.79 -4.26 -3.87
CA GLU A 125 5.21 -3.28 -4.77
C GLU A 125 3.76 -3.64 -5.07
N LYS A 126 2.91 -2.62 -5.12
CA LYS A 126 1.54 -2.74 -5.61
C LYS A 126 1.56 -2.79 -7.14
N THR A 127 1.28 -3.95 -7.72
CA THR A 127 1.41 -4.20 -9.16
C THR A 127 0.11 -4.06 -9.93
N ASP A 128 -1.03 -4.05 -9.23
CA ASP A 128 -2.37 -3.94 -9.84
C ASP A 128 -3.27 -3.03 -8.99
N THR A 129 -4.26 -2.42 -9.61
CA THR A 129 -5.16 -1.45 -8.96
C THR A 129 -6.43 -2.08 -8.38
N THR A 130 -6.75 -3.32 -8.73
CA THR A 130 -8.05 -3.96 -8.41
C THR A 130 -7.93 -5.36 -7.81
N HIS A 131 -6.92 -6.12 -8.17
CA HIS A 131 -6.76 -7.49 -7.72
C HIS A 131 -6.33 -7.55 -6.26
N VAL A 132 -6.89 -8.49 -5.49
CA VAL A 132 -6.46 -8.72 -4.09
C VAL A 132 -5.04 -9.24 -4.01
N ASP A 133 -4.59 -9.98 -5.01
CA ASP A 133 -3.23 -10.48 -5.18
C ASP A 133 -2.34 -9.46 -5.90
N THR A 134 -2.32 -8.22 -5.42
CA THR A 134 -1.63 -7.10 -6.07
C THR A 134 -0.24 -6.81 -5.52
N PHE A 135 0.02 -7.13 -4.25
CA PHE A 135 1.32 -6.90 -3.65
C PHE A 135 2.28 -8.04 -4.02
N LYS A 136 3.43 -7.68 -4.56
CA LYS A 136 4.45 -8.64 -5.04
C LYS A 136 5.83 -8.21 -4.60
N GLY A 137 6.65 -9.18 -4.20
CA GLY A 137 8.05 -8.95 -3.85
C GLY A 137 9.00 -8.93 -5.06
N ARG A 138 8.48 -8.73 -6.27
CA ARG A 138 9.24 -8.76 -7.53
C ARG A 138 10.19 -9.99 -7.59
N GLN A 139 11.47 -9.74 -7.91
CA GLN A 139 12.49 -10.78 -8.06
C GLN A 139 12.88 -11.45 -6.73
N MET A 140 12.64 -10.79 -5.60
CA MET A 140 12.99 -11.31 -4.27
C MET A 140 11.91 -12.21 -3.67
N GLY A 141 10.69 -12.20 -4.22
CA GLY A 141 9.56 -12.95 -3.71
C GLY A 141 9.01 -12.41 -2.40
N CYS A 142 8.24 -13.23 -1.69
CA CYS A 142 7.72 -12.92 -0.36
C CYS A 142 8.63 -13.50 0.73
N LEU A 143 8.45 -13.04 1.98
CA LEU A 143 9.16 -13.62 3.12
C LEU A 143 8.54 -14.94 3.56
N GLY A 144 7.23 -15.09 3.36
CA GLY A 144 6.48 -16.25 3.79
C GLY A 144 4.99 -16.08 3.57
N TYR A 145 4.21 -16.90 4.26
CA TYR A 145 2.76 -16.96 4.14
C TYR A 145 2.12 -17.08 5.51
N MET A 146 0.88 -16.63 5.64
CA MET A 146 0.01 -16.97 6.76
C MET A 146 -0.59 -18.35 6.50
N GLN A 147 -0.43 -19.27 7.42
CA GLN A 147 -0.99 -20.62 7.34
C GLN A 147 -1.54 -21.02 8.71
N ASP A 148 -2.80 -21.44 8.75
CA ASP A 148 -3.46 -21.88 9.98
C ASP A 148 -3.33 -20.88 11.14
N GLY A 149 -3.41 -19.58 10.83
CA GLY A 149 -3.32 -18.49 11.79
C GLY A 149 -1.92 -18.19 12.31
N ARG A 150 -0.87 -18.67 11.65
CA ARG A 150 0.54 -18.45 12.02
C ARG A 150 1.37 -18.00 10.83
N PRO A 151 2.38 -17.14 11.05
CA PRO A 151 3.34 -16.78 10.02
C PRO A 151 4.34 -17.92 9.78
N MET A 152 4.41 -18.39 8.54
CA MET A 152 5.40 -19.34 8.06
C MET A 152 6.46 -18.57 7.27
N VAL A 153 7.57 -18.23 7.95
CA VAL A 153 8.65 -17.43 7.38
C VAL A 153 9.71 -18.34 6.77
N TYR A 154 9.97 -18.20 5.49
CA TYR A 154 10.96 -19.01 4.74
C TYR A 154 12.26 -18.25 4.44
N GLN A 155 12.21 -16.90 4.45
CA GLN A 155 13.40 -16.07 4.24
C GLN A 155 13.32 -14.78 5.04
N LYS A 156 14.48 -14.21 5.37
CA LYS A 156 14.61 -12.95 6.11
C LYS A 156 15.43 -11.94 5.31
N PRO A 157 15.17 -10.63 5.46
CA PRO A 157 15.98 -9.60 4.84
C PRO A 157 17.41 -9.61 5.39
N LEU A 158 18.40 -9.57 4.49
CA LEU A 158 19.83 -9.46 4.88
C LEU A 158 20.31 -8.00 4.96
N ARG A 159 19.56 -7.06 4.40
CA ARG A 159 19.88 -5.63 4.46
C ARG A 159 19.44 -5.04 5.78
N LYS A 160 20.14 -4.00 6.24
CA LYS A 160 19.78 -3.26 7.45
C LYS A 160 18.32 -2.77 7.37
N HIS A 161 17.60 -2.97 8.45
CA HIS A 161 16.20 -2.61 8.62
C HIS A 161 15.93 -2.40 10.11
N THR A 162 14.83 -1.75 10.45
CA THR A 162 14.33 -1.53 11.82
C THR A 162 15.47 -1.46 12.87
N PHE A 163 15.60 -2.43 13.76
CA PHE A 163 16.60 -2.45 14.86
C PHE A 163 18.05 -2.35 14.39
N SER A 164 18.36 -2.68 13.15
CA SER A 164 19.72 -2.63 12.58
C SER A 164 19.91 -1.44 11.64
N SER A 165 18.88 -0.62 11.39
CA SER A 165 19.01 0.57 10.57
C SER A 165 19.86 1.64 11.24
N ASP A 166 20.69 2.32 10.45
CA ASP A 166 21.45 3.50 10.89
C ASP A 166 20.70 4.81 10.61
N LEU A 167 19.52 4.73 9.98
CA LEU A 167 18.76 5.90 9.56
C LEU A 167 17.79 6.32 10.67
N VAL A 168 17.77 7.60 10.94
CA VAL A 168 16.82 8.24 11.86
C VAL A 168 15.96 9.18 11.03
N SER A 169 14.66 9.24 11.34
CA SER A 169 13.77 10.18 10.70
C SER A 169 14.29 11.61 10.89
N PRO A 170 14.70 12.31 9.82
CA PRO A 170 15.24 13.66 9.96
C PRO A 170 14.10 14.66 10.26
N PRO A 171 14.40 15.82 10.86
CA PRO A 171 13.38 16.84 11.15
C PRO A 171 12.73 17.41 9.90
N THR A 172 13.42 17.37 8.76
CA THR A 172 12.90 17.75 7.44
C THR A 172 13.47 16.83 6.39
N LEU A 173 12.61 16.39 5.47
CA LEU A 173 13.02 15.63 4.30
C LEU A 173 13.28 16.59 3.13
N PRO A 174 14.33 16.34 2.32
CA PRO A 174 14.53 17.11 1.11
C PRO A 174 13.45 16.79 0.08
N SER A 175 13.03 17.78 -0.69
CA SER A 175 12.11 17.53 -1.81
C SER A 175 12.82 16.75 -2.90
N VAL A 176 12.26 15.61 -3.27
CA VAL A 176 12.78 14.72 -4.33
C VAL A 176 11.67 14.45 -5.32
N ALA A 177 11.90 14.79 -6.59
CA ALA A 177 11.00 14.45 -7.68
C ALA A 177 11.39 13.11 -8.32
N VAL A 178 10.42 12.21 -8.47
CA VAL A 178 10.58 10.96 -9.21
C VAL A 178 10.04 11.16 -10.62
N VAL A 179 10.88 10.96 -11.62
CA VAL A 179 10.51 11.11 -13.03
C VAL A 179 10.61 9.75 -13.72
N TYR A 180 9.48 9.28 -14.24
CA TYR A 180 9.47 8.09 -15.08
C TYR A 180 9.76 8.47 -16.54
N ALA A 181 10.67 7.73 -17.18
CA ALA A 181 10.94 7.91 -18.60
C ALA A 181 9.74 7.41 -19.43
N TYR A 182 9.26 8.25 -20.35
CA TYR A 182 8.18 7.90 -21.29
C TYR A 182 8.42 8.60 -22.63
N VAL A 183 7.76 8.12 -23.69
CA VAL A 183 7.82 8.75 -25.01
C VAL A 183 7.24 10.16 -24.95
N GLY A 184 8.04 11.17 -25.31
CA GLY A 184 7.66 12.59 -25.25
C GLY A 184 8.13 13.32 -23.97
N LEU A 185 8.82 12.66 -23.04
CA LEU A 185 9.50 13.35 -21.93
C LEU A 185 10.63 14.21 -22.50
N SER A 186 10.56 15.53 -22.30
CA SER A 186 11.59 16.47 -22.74
C SER A 186 12.59 16.81 -21.64
N ALA A 187 13.76 17.31 -22.02
CA ALA A 187 14.74 17.84 -21.06
C ALA A 187 14.17 19.01 -20.24
N ASP A 188 13.32 19.84 -20.86
CA ASP A 188 12.68 20.97 -20.17
C ASP A 188 11.70 20.52 -19.09
N ASP A 189 10.99 19.39 -19.31
CA ASP A 189 10.10 18.82 -18.28
C ASP A 189 10.92 18.37 -17.06
N VAL A 190 12.06 17.73 -17.27
CA VAL A 190 12.95 17.28 -16.19
C VAL A 190 13.53 18.48 -15.43
N VAL A 191 13.99 19.51 -16.15
CA VAL A 191 14.55 20.73 -15.55
C VAL A 191 13.49 21.48 -14.74
N SER A 192 12.27 21.61 -15.25
CA SER A 192 11.16 22.26 -14.55
C SER A 192 10.80 21.53 -13.25
N LEU A 193 10.75 20.20 -13.29
CA LEU A 193 10.51 19.37 -12.09
C LEU A 193 11.65 19.52 -11.07
N ALA A 194 12.90 19.52 -11.52
CA ALA A 194 14.06 19.68 -10.65
C ALA A 194 14.12 21.06 -9.97
N ARG A 195 13.54 22.09 -10.59
CA ARG A 195 13.41 23.44 -10.01
C ARG A 195 12.21 23.58 -9.07
N GLY A 196 11.38 22.55 -8.92
CA GLY A 196 10.13 22.63 -8.18
C GLY A 196 9.05 23.46 -8.90
N GLU A 197 9.25 23.77 -10.16
CA GLU A 197 8.27 24.49 -10.99
C GLU A 197 7.11 23.53 -11.34
N ARG A 198 5.99 23.68 -10.66
CA ARG A 198 4.75 23.00 -11.08
C ARG A 198 4.26 23.66 -12.36
N ARG A 199 4.32 22.95 -13.48
CA ARG A 199 3.56 23.40 -14.67
C ARG A 199 2.10 23.51 -14.28
N SER A 200 1.52 24.70 -14.37
CA SER A 200 0.08 24.97 -14.21
C SER A 200 -0.71 24.43 -15.41
N GLY A 201 -0.60 23.14 -15.64
CA GLY A 201 -1.48 22.41 -16.52
C GLY A 201 -2.48 21.68 -15.63
N HIS A 202 -3.77 21.88 -15.84
CA HIS A 202 -4.88 21.24 -15.13
C HIS A 202 -4.73 19.71 -15.14
N GLY A 203 -3.86 19.21 -14.26
CA GLY A 203 -3.67 17.79 -13.97
C GLY A 203 -3.74 17.64 -12.46
N ARG A 204 -4.90 17.23 -11.96
CA ARG A 204 -4.97 16.58 -10.66
C ARG A 204 -3.82 15.57 -10.63
N SER A 205 -3.11 15.47 -9.51
CA SER A 205 -2.22 14.34 -9.27
C SER A 205 -3.06 13.08 -9.51
N ARG A 206 -2.79 12.41 -10.62
CA ARG A 206 -3.49 11.16 -10.93
C ARG A 206 -2.89 10.13 -10.00
N SER A 207 -3.72 9.53 -9.17
CA SER A 207 -3.36 8.32 -8.46
C SER A 207 -2.85 7.30 -9.48
N ARG A 208 -2.01 6.36 -9.08
CA ARG A 208 -1.59 5.22 -9.93
C ARG A 208 -2.79 4.52 -10.58
N GLN A 209 -3.99 4.63 -10.00
CA GLN A 209 -5.25 4.14 -10.53
C GLN A 209 -5.60 4.74 -11.91
N ASP A 210 -5.29 6.03 -12.16
CA ASP A 210 -5.59 6.67 -13.44
C ASP A 210 -4.60 6.30 -14.57
N ALA A 211 -3.42 5.82 -14.24
CA ALA A 211 -2.42 5.41 -15.23
C ALA A 211 -2.70 4.03 -15.84
N GLY A 212 -3.30 3.11 -15.08
CA GLY A 212 -3.64 1.76 -15.54
C GLY A 212 -4.86 1.70 -16.49
N SER A 213 -5.77 2.67 -16.41
CA SER A 213 -7.02 2.65 -17.18
C SER A 213 -6.89 3.13 -18.64
N ARG A 214 -5.70 3.57 -19.08
CA ARG A 214 -5.50 4.10 -20.44
C ARG A 214 -4.71 3.21 -21.40
N LEU A 215 -4.30 2.04 -21.00
CA LEU A 215 -3.69 1.07 -21.90
C LEU A 215 -4.74 0.06 -22.39
N GLY A 216 -5.39 0.40 -23.50
CA GLY A 216 -6.01 -0.58 -24.38
C GLY A 216 -7.50 -0.81 -24.25
N GLY A 217 -8.30 0.13 -24.77
CA GLY A 217 -9.60 -0.20 -25.33
C GLY A 217 -9.67 0.30 -26.76
N PRO A 218 -10.05 -0.51 -27.77
CA PRO A 218 -10.26 -0.01 -29.12
C PRO A 218 -11.43 0.97 -29.12
N ALA A 219 -11.28 2.10 -29.82
CA ALA A 219 -12.31 3.09 -30.03
C ALA A 219 -13.61 2.40 -30.51
N ALA A 220 -14.65 2.44 -29.72
CA ALA A 220 -15.98 2.01 -30.12
C ALA A 220 -16.49 2.98 -31.19
N ALA A 221 -16.58 2.51 -32.42
CA ALA A 221 -17.17 3.24 -33.52
C ALA A 221 -18.63 3.54 -33.20
N ASP A 222 -18.98 4.82 -33.16
CA ASP A 222 -20.35 5.31 -33.03
C ASP A 222 -21.18 4.87 -34.23
N ARG A 223 -21.91 3.79 -34.12
CA ARG A 223 -22.95 3.38 -35.05
C ARG A 223 -24.28 3.99 -34.65
N ARG A 224 -24.48 5.25 -34.96
CA ARG A 224 -25.82 5.81 -35.05
C ARG A 224 -26.56 5.16 -36.22
N ARG A 225 -27.29 4.08 -35.99
CA ARG A 225 -28.32 3.58 -36.90
C ARG A 225 -29.57 4.40 -36.67
N SER A 226 -29.86 5.25 -37.64
CA SER A 226 -31.19 5.87 -37.84
C SER A 226 -32.25 4.77 -37.95
N ARG A 227 -33.14 4.66 -36.98
CA ARG A 227 -34.36 3.84 -37.11
C ARG A 227 -35.34 4.60 -38.00
N ARG A 228 -35.46 4.20 -39.26
CA ARG A 228 -36.64 4.48 -40.11
C ARG A 228 -37.80 3.67 -39.58
N ARG A 229 -38.92 4.31 -39.29
CA ARG A 229 -40.23 3.68 -39.01
C ARG A 229 -40.79 3.09 -40.31
N PRO A 230 -41.30 1.85 -40.32
CA PRO A 230 -42.11 1.41 -41.43
C PRO A 230 -43.52 1.98 -41.37
N GLY A 231 -43.98 2.51 -42.50
CA GLY A 231 -45.34 3.03 -42.68
C GLY A 231 -46.38 1.92 -42.64
N SER A 232 -47.57 2.28 -42.16
CA SER A 232 -48.77 1.45 -42.12
C SER A 232 -49.29 1.14 -43.54
N PRO A 233 -49.75 -0.10 -43.84
CA PRO A 233 -50.52 -0.32 -45.06
C PRO A 233 -52.00 0.05 -44.86
N GLY A 234 -52.49 0.86 -45.79
CA GLY A 234 -53.88 1.19 -45.91
C GLY A 234 -54.75 -0.01 -46.35
N ARG A 235 -55.99 0.09 -45.92
CA ARG A 235 -57.10 -0.82 -46.27
C ARG A 235 -57.42 -0.77 -47.78
N ARG A 236 -57.62 -1.95 -48.36
CA ARG A 236 -58.81 -2.38 -49.14
C ARG A 236 -58.95 -3.89 -49.05
#